data_08217c99c669dbe0e24547d041922d82
#
_entry.id   08217c99c669dbe0e24547d041922d82
#
_cell.length_a   1.000
_cell.length_b   1.000
_cell.length_c   1.000
_cell.angle_alpha   90.00
_cell.angle_beta   90.00
_cell.angle_gamma   90.00
#
_symmetry.space_group_name_H-M   'P 1'
#
loop_
_entity.id
_entity.type
_entity.pdbx_description
1 polymer ?
#
loop_
_entity_poly.entity_id
_entity_poly.type
_entity_poly.pdbx_seq_one_letter_code
_entity_poly.pdbx_strand_id
1 'polypeptide(L)'
;GFTHVYFLNGHGGNVATVNAAFSEIWSSASFAGTNAPAPRLKLRNWYTGRRVGALSRELFGDAEGSHATPSEVSLSWYVHPEAVKDVALSPARAAEGPIRDAADYRRCFPDGRIGSNPGLASVAHGERIFEAAVTDTLEDFEAFTAPENGLPTPS
;
A
#
# COMPACT_ATOMS: atom_id res chain seq x y z
N GLY A 1 -20.46 -13.94 13.70
CA GLY A 1 -19.45 -12.90 13.60
C GLY A 1 -18.88 -12.81 12.18
N PHE A 2 -17.95 -11.90 11.94
CA PHE A 2 -17.27 -11.81 10.65
C PHE A 2 -16.30 -12.99 10.49
N THR A 3 -16.30 -13.59 9.31
CA THR A 3 -15.39 -14.70 8.96
C THR A 3 -14.20 -14.25 8.11
N HIS A 4 -14.32 -13.09 7.45
CA HIS A 4 -13.31 -12.51 6.60
C HIS A 4 -13.14 -11.03 6.92
N VAL A 5 -11.90 -10.57 7.04
CA VAL A 5 -11.57 -9.16 7.23
C VAL A 5 -10.47 -8.78 6.24
N TYR A 6 -10.78 -7.82 5.39
CA TYR A 6 -9.88 -7.31 4.36
C TYR A 6 -9.48 -5.87 4.66
N PHE A 7 -8.18 -5.64 4.82
CA PHE A 7 -7.63 -4.31 5.07
C PHE A 7 -7.05 -3.76 3.78
N LEU A 8 -7.68 -2.73 3.22
CA LEU A 8 -7.08 -1.94 2.14
C LEU A 8 -6.19 -0.87 2.78
N ASN A 9 -4.89 -0.97 2.52
CA ASN A 9 -3.88 -0.13 3.15
C ASN A 9 -3.24 0.84 2.16
N GLY A 10 -3.02 2.08 2.63
CA GLY A 10 -2.34 3.15 1.88
C GLY A 10 -0.97 3.53 2.44
N HIS A 11 -0.48 2.90 3.53
CA HIS A 11 0.76 3.31 4.17
C HIS A 11 1.65 2.13 4.53
N GLY A 12 2.89 2.13 4.02
CA GLY A 12 3.86 1.05 4.23
C GLY A 12 4.20 0.79 5.70
N GLY A 13 4.19 1.82 6.55
CA GLY A 13 4.45 1.71 7.98
C GLY A 13 3.43 0.86 8.75
N ASN A 14 2.23 0.65 8.22
CA ASN A 14 1.20 -0.18 8.85
C ASN A 14 1.45 -1.69 8.68
N VAL A 15 2.23 -2.09 7.67
CA VAL A 15 2.34 -3.49 7.23
C VAL A 15 2.82 -4.41 8.36
N ALA A 16 3.90 -4.04 9.03
CA ALA A 16 4.48 -4.86 10.10
C ALA A 16 3.51 -4.99 11.29
N THR A 17 2.90 -3.90 11.72
CA THR A 17 1.96 -3.86 12.85
C THR A 17 0.70 -4.68 12.57
N VAL A 18 0.11 -4.53 11.39
CA VAL A 18 -1.11 -5.27 11.01
C VAL A 18 -0.81 -6.78 10.90
N ASN A 19 0.32 -7.18 10.29
CA ASN A 19 0.71 -8.59 10.23
C ASN A 19 1.00 -9.19 11.61
N ALA A 20 1.59 -8.43 12.52
CA ALA A 20 1.77 -8.87 13.91
C ALA A 20 0.42 -9.09 14.62
N ALA A 21 -0.54 -8.17 14.44
CA ALA A 21 -1.89 -8.32 14.98
C ALA A 21 -2.61 -9.55 14.39
N PHE A 22 -2.46 -9.83 13.10
CA PHE A 22 -3.01 -11.04 12.49
C PHE A 22 -2.45 -12.31 13.14
N SER A 23 -1.13 -12.35 13.33
CA SER A 23 -0.46 -13.49 13.98
C SER A 23 -0.97 -13.70 15.40
N GLU A 24 -1.19 -12.62 16.16
CA GLU A 24 -1.74 -12.68 17.52
C GLU A 24 -3.18 -13.20 17.54
N ILE A 25 -4.02 -12.72 16.63
CA ILE A 25 -5.43 -13.17 16.50
C ILE A 25 -5.48 -14.67 16.20
N TRP A 26 -4.69 -15.16 15.24
CA TRP A 26 -4.67 -16.59 14.90
C TRP A 26 -4.08 -17.46 16.01
N SER A 27 -3.05 -16.98 16.69
CA SER A 27 -2.49 -17.65 17.85
C SER A 27 -3.51 -17.76 18.98
N SER A 28 -4.15 -16.64 19.32
CA SER A 28 -5.20 -16.61 20.35
C SER A 28 -6.38 -17.53 20.04
N ALA A 29 -6.83 -17.53 18.78
CA ALA A 29 -7.90 -18.42 18.34
C ALA A 29 -7.50 -19.90 18.44
N SER A 30 -6.25 -20.24 18.12
CA SER A 30 -5.72 -21.61 18.20
C SER A 30 -5.66 -22.13 19.65
N PHE A 31 -5.40 -21.25 20.62
CA PHE A 31 -5.31 -21.60 22.04
C PHE A 31 -6.64 -21.43 22.80
N ALA A 32 -7.67 -20.85 22.19
CA ALA A 32 -8.95 -20.59 22.89
C ALA A 32 -9.74 -21.86 23.22
N GLY A 33 -9.37 -23.02 22.71
CA GLY A 33 -10.08 -24.29 22.94
C GLY A 33 -11.50 -24.32 22.39
N THR A 34 -11.85 -23.43 21.47
CA THR A 34 -13.15 -23.39 20.80
C THR A 34 -13.06 -24.05 19.43
N ASN A 35 -14.14 -24.67 18.97
CA ASN A 35 -14.23 -25.22 17.62
C ASN A 35 -14.56 -24.14 16.56
N ALA A 36 -14.62 -22.86 16.95
CA ALA A 36 -14.88 -21.78 16.01
C ALA A 36 -13.64 -21.52 15.16
N PRO A 37 -13.76 -21.51 13.82
CA PRO A 37 -12.63 -21.24 12.96
C PRO A 37 -12.14 -19.80 13.16
N ALA A 38 -10.81 -19.61 13.12
CA ALA A 38 -10.22 -18.30 13.13
C ALA A 38 -10.64 -17.51 11.88
N PRO A 39 -10.81 -16.18 11.96
CA PRO A 39 -11.16 -15.39 10.81
C PRO A 39 -10.04 -15.39 9.77
N ARG A 40 -10.40 -15.35 8.51
CA ARG A 40 -9.46 -15.06 7.43
C ARG A 40 -9.16 -13.55 7.45
N LEU A 41 -7.87 -13.22 7.48
CA LEU A 41 -7.39 -11.84 7.56
C LEU A 41 -6.46 -11.57 6.40
N LYS A 42 -6.63 -10.45 5.72
CA LYS A 42 -5.77 -10.05 4.61
C LYS A 42 -5.48 -8.56 4.65
N LEU A 43 -4.20 -8.20 4.45
CA LEU A 43 -3.75 -6.85 4.20
C LEU A 43 -3.39 -6.71 2.72
N ARG A 44 -4.03 -5.77 2.06
CA ARG A 44 -3.74 -5.39 0.68
C ARG A 44 -3.23 -3.96 0.63
N ASN A 45 -2.02 -3.77 0.13
CA ASN A 45 -1.53 -2.43 -0.21
C ASN A 45 -1.96 -2.10 -1.64
N TRP A 46 -2.65 -0.98 -1.86
CA TRP A 46 -3.12 -0.60 -3.19
C TRP A 46 -1.96 -0.46 -4.19
N TYR A 47 -0.79 0.02 -3.70
CA TYR A 47 0.39 0.31 -4.51
C TYR A 47 1.25 -0.93 -4.88
N THR A 48 0.94 -2.12 -4.35
CA THR A 48 1.70 -3.34 -4.65
C THR A 48 1.06 -4.24 -5.70
N GLY A 49 0.03 -3.76 -6.37
CA GLY A 49 -0.64 -4.48 -7.44
C GLY A 49 0.24 -4.66 -8.68
N ARG A 50 -0.01 -5.71 -9.45
CA ARG A 50 0.76 -6.00 -10.66
C ARG A 50 0.63 -4.89 -11.71
N ARG A 51 -0.60 -4.38 -11.91
CA ARG A 51 -0.87 -3.30 -12.86
C ARG A 51 -0.32 -1.98 -12.36
N VAL A 52 -0.56 -1.65 -11.11
CA VAL A 52 -0.01 -0.45 -10.47
C VAL A 52 1.52 -0.44 -10.56
N GLY A 53 2.17 -1.55 -10.19
CA GLY A 53 3.64 -1.63 -10.25
C GLY A 53 4.21 -1.56 -11.67
N ALA A 54 3.50 -2.08 -12.68
CA ALA A 54 3.91 -1.93 -14.08
C ALA A 54 3.76 -0.48 -14.55
N LEU A 55 2.65 0.16 -14.19
CA LEU A 55 2.36 1.53 -14.56
C LEU A 55 3.30 2.53 -13.87
N SER A 56 3.58 2.35 -12.58
CA SER A 56 4.56 3.20 -11.86
C SER A 56 5.94 3.13 -12.49
N ARG A 57 6.39 1.94 -12.90
CA ARG A 57 7.67 1.80 -13.63
C ARG A 57 7.65 2.47 -15.00
N GLU A 58 6.53 2.37 -15.73
CA GLU A 58 6.36 3.03 -17.04
C GLU A 58 6.42 4.55 -16.91
N LEU A 59 5.72 5.11 -15.93
CA LEU A 59 5.54 6.56 -15.79
C LEU A 59 6.70 7.25 -15.08
N PHE A 60 7.29 6.61 -14.08
CA PHE A 60 8.21 7.26 -13.15
C PHE A 60 9.57 6.58 -13.04
N GLY A 61 9.69 5.31 -13.44
CA GLY A 61 10.95 4.57 -13.35
C GLY A 61 11.55 4.64 -11.94
N ASP A 62 12.84 4.93 -11.87
CA ASP A 62 13.57 5.07 -10.59
C ASP A 62 13.15 6.31 -9.78
N ALA A 63 12.42 7.24 -10.38
CA ALA A 63 11.93 8.43 -9.69
C ALA A 63 10.66 8.19 -8.86
N GLU A 64 10.10 6.97 -8.90
CA GLU A 64 9.00 6.57 -8.01
C GLU A 64 9.44 6.65 -6.55
N GLY A 65 10.60 6.10 -6.20
CA GLY A 65 11.09 6.07 -4.83
C GLY A 65 10.22 5.24 -3.90
N SER A 66 10.22 5.58 -2.60
CA SER A 66 9.51 4.83 -1.58
C SER A 66 8.66 5.67 -0.61
N HIS A 67 8.78 6.99 -0.65
CA HIS A 67 7.97 7.90 0.16
C HIS A 67 7.74 9.23 -0.55
N ALA A 68 6.53 9.79 -0.41
CA ALA A 68 6.04 10.93 -1.19
C ALA A 68 6.22 10.68 -2.70
N THR A 69 5.74 9.53 -3.15
CA THR A 69 5.95 9.05 -4.51
C THR A 69 5.11 9.84 -5.51
N PRO A 70 5.55 9.97 -6.78
CA PRO A 70 4.73 10.61 -7.79
C PRO A 70 3.41 9.85 -8.05
N SER A 71 3.35 8.54 -7.81
CA SER A 71 2.10 7.77 -7.91
C SER A 71 1.11 8.17 -6.82
N GLU A 72 1.53 8.30 -5.56
CA GLU A 72 0.67 8.74 -4.45
C GLU A 72 0.16 10.17 -4.66
N VAL A 73 1.06 11.06 -5.08
CA VAL A 73 0.71 12.46 -5.35
C VAL A 73 -0.25 12.56 -6.53
N SER A 74 -0.02 11.79 -7.61
CA SER A 74 -0.91 11.75 -8.77
C SER A 74 -2.31 11.28 -8.38
N LEU A 75 -2.41 10.21 -7.58
CA LEU A 75 -3.68 9.70 -7.09
C LEU A 75 -4.42 10.74 -6.23
N SER A 76 -3.70 11.42 -5.34
CA SER A 76 -4.25 12.50 -4.52
C SER A 76 -4.77 13.65 -5.37
N TRP A 77 -4.05 14.04 -6.41
CA TRP A 77 -4.46 15.11 -7.32
C TRP A 77 -5.62 14.72 -8.23
N TYR A 78 -5.74 13.45 -8.60
CA TYR A 78 -6.89 12.97 -9.35
C TYR A 78 -8.19 13.09 -8.53
N VAL A 79 -8.13 12.74 -7.25
CA VAL A 79 -9.29 12.84 -6.34
C VAL A 79 -9.55 14.28 -5.89
N HIS A 80 -8.49 15.09 -5.77
CA HIS A 80 -8.51 16.48 -5.32
C HIS A 80 -7.77 17.40 -6.29
N PRO A 81 -8.29 17.62 -7.50
CA PRO A 81 -7.59 18.42 -8.51
C PRO A 81 -7.39 19.89 -8.08
N GLU A 82 -8.22 20.39 -7.18
CA GLU A 82 -8.08 21.72 -6.56
C GLU A 82 -6.86 21.84 -5.64
N ALA A 83 -6.29 20.71 -5.18
CA ALA A 83 -5.12 20.67 -4.31
C ALA A 83 -3.79 20.60 -5.06
N VAL A 84 -3.79 20.63 -6.39
CA VAL A 84 -2.57 20.62 -7.21
C VAL A 84 -1.71 21.82 -6.87
N LYS A 85 -0.42 21.57 -6.61
CA LYS A 85 0.58 22.61 -6.31
C LYS A 85 1.71 22.53 -7.30
N ASP A 86 2.06 23.66 -7.89
CA ASP A 86 3.29 23.81 -8.67
C ASP A 86 4.41 24.29 -7.73
N VAL A 87 5.26 23.35 -7.34
CA VAL A 87 6.38 23.59 -6.40
C VAL A 87 7.67 23.09 -7.02
N ALA A 88 8.63 23.97 -7.17
CA ALA A 88 9.98 23.59 -7.59
C ALA A 88 10.65 22.74 -6.49
N LEU A 89 11.11 21.55 -6.87
CA LEU A 89 11.80 20.61 -5.97
C LEU A 89 13.32 20.64 -6.24
N SER A 90 14.11 20.75 -5.18
CA SER A 90 15.58 20.73 -5.30
C SER A 90 16.18 19.83 -4.19
N PRO A 91 16.88 18.74 -4.57
CA PRO A 91 16.98 18.21 -5.93
C PRO A 91 15.62 17.69 -6.43
N ALA A 92 15.42 17.55 -7.74
CA ALA A 92 14.17 17.06 -8.29
C ALA A 92 13.83 15.66 -7.75
N ARG A 93 14.79 14.72 -7.80
CA ARG A 93 14.69 13.41 -7.12
C ARG A 93 15.39 13.49 -5.76
N ALA A 94 14.71 13.04 -4.71
CA ALA A 94 15.25 12.97 -3.37
C ALA A 94 16.30 11.87 -3.20
N ALA A 95 17.15 12.00 -2.17
CA ALA A 95 18.12 11.00 -1.81
C ALA A 95 17.47 9.69 -1.32
N GLU A 96 18.21 8.60 -1.44
CA GLU A 96 17.93 7.32 -0.78
C GLU A 96 18.90 7.15 0.40
N GLY A 97 18.50 6.34 1.38
CA GLY A 97 19.37 6.07 2.51
C GLY A 97 18.67 5.25 3.59
N PRO A 98 19.41 4.87 4.63
CA PRO A 98 18.87 4.09 5.72
C PRO A 98 17.96 4.93 6.64
N ILE A 99 16.97 4.27 7.23
CA ILE A 99 16.11 4.81 8.28
C ILE A 99 16.28 3.90 9.50
N ARG A 100 16.91 4.41 10.56
CA ARG A 100 17.08 3.70 11.81
C ARG A 100 16.27 4.32 12.93
N ASP A 101 16.34 5.65 13.02
CA ASP A 101 15.61 6.45 14.01
C ASP A 101 15.19 7.81 13.44
N ALA A 102 14.52 8.62 14.25
CA ALA A 102 14.03 9.93 13.85
C ALA A 102 15.15 10.93 13.50
N ALA A 103 16.33 10.81 14.11
CA ALA A 103 17.48 11.70 13.84
C ALA A 103 18.09 11.35 12.47
N ASP A 104 18.24 10.06 12.20
CA ASP A 104 18.69 9.54 10.92
C ASP A 104 17.74 9.95 9.78
N TYR A 105 16.43 9.80 10.01
CA TYR A 105 15.41 10.19 9.04
C TYR A 105 15.50 11.69 8.69
N ARG A 106 15.53 12.57 9.68
CA ARG A 106 15.60 14.03 9.45
C ARG A 106 16.89 14.46 8.76
N ARG A 107 18.00 13.76 9.04
CA ARG A 107 19.28 14.05 8.41
C ARG A 107 19.30 13.60 6.95
N CYS A 108 18.80 12.41 6.65
CA CYS A 108 18.83 11.83 5.30
C CYS A 108 17.73 12.40 4.40
N PHE A 109 16.58 12.72 4.97
CA PHE A 109 15.37 13.12 4.26
C PHE A 109 14.75 14.39 4.83
N PRO A 110 15.43 15.55 4.70
CA PRO A 110 15.03 16.81 5.36
C PRO A 110 13.66 17.33 4.89
N ASP A 111 13.21 16.97 3.71
CA ASP A 111 11.88 17.31 3.17
C ASP A 111 10.88 16.14 3.19
N GLY A 112 11.27 15.00 3.77
CA GLY A 112 10.44 13.81 3.92
C GLY A 112 10.37 12.89 2.70
N ARG A 113 10.85 13.30 1.53
CA ARG A 113 10.88 12.45 0.33
C ARG A 113 11.98 11.40 0.43
N ILE A 114 11.75 10.18 -0.09
CA ILE A 114 12.75 9.11 -0.13
C ILE A 114 12.84 8.54 -1.54
N GLY A 115 13.93 8.87 -2.26
CA GLY A 115 14.22 8.42 -3.61
C GLY A 115 13.22 8.90 -4.67
N SER A 116 12.22 9.69 -4.29
CA SER A 116 11.08 10.05 -5.12
C SER A 116 11.24 11.42 -5.79
N ASN A 117 10.51 11.60 -6.90
CA ASN A 117 10.30 12.89 -7.55
C ASN A 117 8.80 13.15 -7.75
N PRO A 118 8.08 13.66 -6.73
CA PRO A 118 6.66 13.99 -6.86
C PRO A 118 6.36 15.09 -7.90
N GLY A 119 7.37 15.81 -8.41
CA GLY A 119 7.21 16.75 -9.51
C GLY A 119 6.79 16.10 -10.85
N LEU A 120 6.87 14.77 -10.96
CA LEU A 120 6.37 14.00 -12.12
C LEU A 120 4.88 13.66 -12.00
N ALA A 121 4.25 14.00 -10.90
CA ALA A 121 2.83 13.73 -10.69
C ALA A 121 1.94 14.54 -11.64
N SER A 122 0.81 13.98 -12.00
CA SER A 122 -0.25 14.68 -12.73
C SER A 122 -1.61 14.06 -12.45
N VAL A 123 -2.67 14.82 -12.66
CA VAL A 123 -4.07 14.35 -12.57
C VAL A 123 -4.30 13.18 -13.53
N ALA A 124 -3.79 13.26 -14.76
CA ALA A 124 -3.93 12.20 -15.77
C ALA A 124 -3.20 10.90 -15.38
N HIS A 125 -2.02 11.00 -14.74
CA HIS A 125 -1.35 9.82 -14.19
C HIS A 125 -2.16 9.23 -13.03
N GLY A 126 -2.76 10.08 -12.20
CA GLY A 126 -3.60 9.67 -11.08
C GLY A 126 -4.82 8.87 -11.52
N GLU A 127 -5.50 9.28 -12.59
CA GLU A 127 -6.61 8.54 -13.18
C GLU A 127 -6.19 7.11 -13.60
N ARG A 128 -5.10 7.00 -14.38
CA ARG A 128 -4.58 5.69 -14.81
C ARG A 128 -4.19 4.79 -13.63
N ILE A 129 -3.56 5.38 -12.60
CA ILE A 129 -3.15 4.65 -11.38
C ILE A 129 -4.39 4.20 -10.61
N PHE A 130 -5.41 5.05 -10.48
CA PHE A 130 -6.66 4.71 -9.81
C PHE A 130 -7.35 3.51 -10.47
N GLU A 131 -7.53 3.52 -11.78
CA GLU A 131 -8.14 2.42 -12.53
C GLU A 131 -7.35 1.11 -12.36
N ALA A 132 -6.02 1.19 -12.44
CA ALA A 132 -5.15 0.04 -12.22
C ALA A 132 -5.27 -0.50 -10.79
N ALA A 133 -5.30 0.38 -9.79
CA ALA A 133 -5.41 0.02 -8.38
C ALA A 133 -6.77 -0.61 -8.04
N VAL A 134 -7.86 -0.06 -8.60
CA VAL A 134 -9.21 -0.62 -8.46
C VAL A 134 -9.25 -2.03 -9.02
N THR A 135 -8.74 -2.22 -10.24
CA THR A 135 -8.74 -3.54 -10.90
C THR A 135 -7.92 -4.56 -10.11
N ASP A 136 -6.69 -4.20 -9.71
CA ASP A 136 -5.82 -5.07 -8.92
C ASP A 136 -6.43 -5.41 -7.55
N THR A 137 -7.13 -4.46 -6.92
CA THR A 137 -7.77 -4.64 -5.62
C THR A 137 -9.02 -5.51 -5.73
N LEU A 138 -9.84 -5.31 -6.75
CA LEU A 138 -11.06 -6.09 -6.98
C LEU A 138 -10.73 -7.57 -7.22
N GLU A 139 -9.78 -7.87 -8.13
CA GLU A 139 -9.33 -9.23 -8.38
C GLU A 139 -8.80 -9.91 -7.10
N ASP A 140 -8.04 -9.17 -6.29
CA ASP A 140 -7.49 -9.67 -5.04
C ASP A 140 -8.58 -9.90 -3.98
N PHE A 141 -9.58 -9.02 -3.91
CA PHE A 141 -10.72 -9.16 -3.00
C PHE A 141 -11.63 -10.34 -3.39
N GLU A 142 -11.93 -10.50 -4.67
CA GLU A 142 -12.71 -11.63 -5.19
C GLU A 142 -12.02 -12.96 -4.89
N ALA A 143 -10.70 -13.04 -5.13
CA ALA A 143 -9.92 -14.22 -4.78
C ALA A 143 -9.89 -14.50 -3.28
N PHE A 144 -9.85 -13.46 -2.44
CA PHE A 144 -9.87 -13.61 -0.98
C PHE A 144 -11.21 -14.09 -0.46
N THR A 145 -12.31 -13.66 -1.06
CA THR A 145 -13.68 -14.01 -0.64
C THR A 145 -14.21 -15.27 -1.31
N ALA A 146 -13.50 -15.82 -2.30
CA ALA A 146 -13.90 -17.04 -2.98
C ALA A 146 -14.02 -18.22 -1.99
N PRO A 147 -14.97 -19.14 -2.19
CA PRO A 147 -15.06 -20.38 -1.43
C PRO A 147 -13.74 -21.17 -1.50
N GLU A 148 -13.29 -21.68 -0.36
CA GLU A 148 -12.12 -22.56 -0.33
C GLU A 148 -12.47 -23.91 -0.97
N ASN A 149 -12.13 -24.06 -2.24
CA ASN A 149 -12.26 -25.34 -2.91
C ASN A 149 -11.19 -26.31 -2.39
N GLY A 150 -11.60 -27.30 -1.58
CA GLY A 150 -10.79 -28.46 -1.24
C GLY A 150 -10.23 -28.55 0.17
N LEU A 151 -10.55 -27.66 1.09
CA LEU A 151 -10.27 -27.91 2.50
C LEU A 151 -11.40 -28.77 3.10
N PRO A 152 -11.10 -29.85 3.85
CA PRO A 152 -12.13 -30.60 4.55
C PRO A 152 -12.86 -29.68 5.51
N THR A 153 -14.20 -29.67 5.45
CA THR A 153 -15.02 -29.02 6.46
C THR A 153 -14.68 -29.64 7.81
N PRO A 154 -14.44 -28.83 8.87
CA PRO A 154 -14.27 -29.38 10.20
C PRO A 154 -15.51 -30.21 10.57
N SER A 155 -15.28 -31.48 10.89
CA SER A 155 -16.32 -32.40 11.40
C SER A 155 -16.74 -32.04 12.80
#